data_8c85ca502e07df8bd0a9bfc4139f2e51
#
_entry.id   8c85ca502e07df8bd0a9bfc4139f2e51
#
_cell.length_a   1.000
_cell.length_b   1.000
_cell.length_c   1.000
_cell.angle_alpha   90.00
_cell.angle_beta   90.00
_cell.angle_gamma   90.00
#
_symmetry.space_group_name_H-M   'P 1'
#
loop_
_entity.id
_entity.type
_entity.pdbx_description
1 polymer ?
#
loop_
_entity_poly.entity_id
_entity_poly.type
_entity_poly.pdbx_seq_one_letter_code
_entity_poly.pdbx_strand_id
1 'polypeptide(L)'
;LHFSAFHFLNTNFNSASSNPNFIGYTAAAGYRNQYRTVPVNYNTASINVNKHGKLKFLNYNLGIQFNSDKAGDVSYSRTEFFIPAAIHYKLLSNNFISFGLSPGIKSFSVDQTKMTFDEQYQNGTYSNVNINGENFSRLSVYIPSSLISLNYTLSKIGKFRNIQLGISRMILLDKNKEWVKNSIPSFNRLNNFLLSIDYILNENNFLRINSLFQKQKVQSNLINGISYIHVLNRNQGITKAIGIGLFYRQKDAIIIQPSFMFDNYELAVSYDVNSNKFKNATNLRGAFEICIRYKLNTFFERLPLKKSCPVFI
;
A
#
# COMPACT_ATOMS: atom_id res chain seq x y z
N LEU A 1 -7.66 1.34 3.03
CA LEU A 1 -6.30 1.25 3.57
C LEU A 1 -5.65 2.63 3.58
N HIS A 2 -5.06 3.02 4.69
CA HIS A 2 -4.50 4.36 4.91
C HIS A 2 -3.05 4.26 5.38
N PHE A 3 -2.17 3.65 4.56
CA PHE A 3 -0.75 3.63 4.84
C PHE A 3 -0.10 4.97 4.51
N SER A 4 0.75 5.47 5.39
CA SER A 4 1.60 6.65 5.17
C SER A 4 2.76 6.30 4.26
N ALA A 5 3.35 5.10 4.43
CA ALA A 5 4.39 4.54 3.58
C ALA A 5 3.80 3.76 2.36
N PHE A 6 2.76 4.30 1.72
CA PHE A 6 2.04 3.64 0.62
C PHE A 6 2.95 3.19 -0.52
N HIS A 7 4.05 3.86 -0.76
CA HIS A 7 5.03 3.54 -1.81
C HIS A 7 5.83 2.25 -1.53
N PHE A 8 5.78 1.70 -0.30
CA PHE A 8 6.26 0.35 0.00
C PHE A 8 5.28 -0.72 -0.46
N LEU A 9 3.99 -0.39 -0.51
CA LEU A 9 2.87 -1.28 -0.76
C LEU A 9 2.10 -0.89 -2.04
N ASN A 10 2.82 -0.47 -3.08
CA ASN A 10 2.23 0.09 -4.31
C ASN A 10 1.17 -0.80 -4.95
N THR A 11 1.35 -2.12 -4.92
CA THR A 11 0.42 -3.09 -5.53
C THR A 11 -0.97 -3.06 -4.89
N ASN A 12 -1.09 -2.58 -3.63
CA ASN A 12 -2.39 -2.39 -2.98
C ASN A 12 -3.24 -1.32 -3.66
N PHE A 13 -2.59 -0.36 -4.28
CA PHE A 13 -3.22 0.80 -4.90
C PHE A 13 -3.24 0.71 -6.42
N ASN A 14 -2.23 0.04 -7.02
CA ASN A 14 -2.13 -0.15 -8.46
C ASN A 14 -1.25 -1.36 -8.77
N SER A 15 -1.83 -2.46 -9.21
CA SER A 15 -1.10 -3.70 -9.52
C SER A 15 -0.12 -3.55 -10.70
N ALA A 16 -0.34 -2.57 -11.58
CA ALA A 16 0.55 -2.28 -12.70
C ALA A 16 1.75 -1.39 -12.33
N SER A 17 1.84 -0.89 -11.08
CA SER A 17 2.91 0.04 -10.65
C SER A 17 4.23 -0.64 -10.25
N SER A 18 4.38 -1.93 -10.50
CA SER A 18 5.65 -2.64 -10.30
C SER A 18 6.73 -2.17 -11.29
N ASN A 19 8.01 -2.33 -10.91
CA ASN A 19 9.11 -1.98 -11.81
C ASN A 19 9.16 -2.96 -13.00
N PRO A 20 8.92 -2.50 -14.24
CA PRO A 20 8.88 -3.38 -15.41
C PRO A 20 10.23 -4.00 -15.76
N ASN A 21 11.35 -3.43 -15.31
CA ASN A 21 12.70 -3.94 -15.56
C ASN A 21 13.21 -4.89 -14.47
N PHE A 22 12.44 -5.09 -13.39
CA PHE A 22 12.83 -5.98 -12.31
C PHE A 22 12.42 -7.42 -12.64
N ILE A 23 13.34 -8.38 -12.42
CA ILE A 23 13.10 -9.81 -12.56
C ILE A 23 13.48 -10.47 -11.25
N GLY A 24 12.53 -11.17 -10.61
CA GLY A 24 12.75 -11.78 -9.31
C GLY A 24 11.51 -11.78 -8.44
N TYR A 25 11.72 -11.70 -7.15
CA TYR A 25 10.64 -11.70 -6.17
C TYR A 25 10.67 -10.41 -5.34
N THR A 26 9.51 -9.87 -5.04
CA THR A 26 9.35 -8.81 -4.06
C THR A 26 8.38 -9.25 -2.99
N ALA A 27 8.73 -9.05 -1.74
CA ALA A 27 7.84 -9.21 -0.61
C ALA A 27 7.78 -7.89 0.15
N ALA A 28 6.61 -7.46 0.56
CA ALA A 28 6.45 -6.28 1.39
C ALA A 28 5.40 -6.52 2.46
N ALA A 29 5.66 -5.99 3.65
CA ALA A 29 4.72 -6.00 4.75
C ALA A 29 4.66 -4.62 5.40
N GLY A 30 3.49 -4.25 5.87
CA GLY A 30 3.26 -3.00 6.58
C GLY A 30 2.31 -3.22 7.75
N TYR A 31 2.60 -2.58 8.87
CA TYR A 31 1.74 -2.51 10.04
C TYR A 31 1.58 -1.07 10.47
N ARG A 32 0.35 -0.65 10.70
CA ARG A 32 -0.01 0.69 11.14
C ARG A 32 -0.93 0.61 12.34
N ASN A 33 -0.60 1.36 13.38
CA ASN A 33 -1.44 1.56 14.54
C ASN A 33 -1.75 3.04 14.68
N GLN A 34 -3.03 3.40 14.65
CA GLN A 34 -3.48 4.79 14.70
C GLN A 34 -4.32 5.02 15.96
N TYR A 35 -4.20 6.22 16.55
CA TYR A 35 -4.95 6.64 17.73
C TYR A 35 -4.70 5.79 18.98
N ARG A 36 -3.45 5.46 19.28
CA ARG A 36 -3.05 4.67 20.48
C ARG A 36 -3.47 5.29 21.82
N THR A 37 -3.78 6.58 21.85
CA THR A 37 -4.17 7.32 23.05
C THR A 37 -5.67 7.35 23.29
N VAL A 38 -6.46 6.83 22.37
CA VAL A 38 -7.91 6.69 22.48
C VAL A 38 -8.21 5.25 22.90
N PRO A 39 -9.28 4.98 23.69
CA PRO A 39 -9.61 3.63 24.17
C PRO A 39 -9.68 2.59 23.05
N VAL A 40 -9.99 3.02 21.81
CA VAL A 40 -10.12 2.16 20.66
C VAL A 40 -9.18 2.60 19.54
N ASN A 41 -8.13 1.85 19.35
CA ASN A 41 -7.15 2.09 18.31
C ASN A 41 -7.54 1.41 16.98
N TYR A 42 -7.02 1.96 15.88
CA TYR A 42 -7.18 1.37 14.55
C TYR A 42 -5.89 0.66 14.16
N ASN A 43 -6.02 -0.61 13.77
CA ASN A 43 -4.90 -1.45 13.37
C ASN A 43 -5.06 -1.88 11.92
N THR A 44 -4.06 -1.57 11.10
CA THR A 44 -4.03 -1.96 9.69
C THR A 44 -2.77 -2.78 9.44
N ALA A 45 -2.91 -3.94 8.81
CA ALA A 45 -1.81 -4.78 8.38
C ALA A 45 -1.94 -5.10 6.89
N SER A 46 -0.82 -5.21 6.20
CA SER A 46 -0.77 -5.59 4.79
C SER A 46 0.46 -6.44 4.53
N ILE A 47 0.28 -7.49 3.74
CA ILE A 47 1.36 -8.33 3.23
C ILE A 47 1.11 -8.55 1.74
N ASN A 48 2.15 -8.39 0.94
CA ASN A 48 2.12 -8.76 -0.47
C ASN A 48 3.42 -9.42 -0.92
N VAL A 49 3.30 -10.41 -1.78
CA VAL A 49 4.41 -11.13 -2.38
C VAL A 49 4.16 -11.20 -3.88
N ASN A 50 5.15 -10.81 -4.67
CA ASN A 50 5.02 -10.76 -6.12
C ASN A 50 6.23 -11.43 -6.78
N LYS A 51 5.98 -12.19 -7.83
CA LYS A 51 6.98 -12.72 -8.77
C LYS A 51 6.97 -11.85 -10.01
N HIS A 52 8.15 -11.39 -10.40
CA HIS A 52 8.38 -10.63 -11.63
C HIS A 52 9.17 -11.48 -12.61
N GLY A 53 8.75 -11.50 -13.83
CA GLY A 53 9.40 -12.29 -14.86
C GLY A 53 9.33 -11.66 -16.23
N LYS A 54 9.97 -12.33 -17.21
CA LYS A 54 10.01 -11.92 -18.60
C LYS A 54 9.50 -13.04 -19.49
N LEU A 55 8.56 -12.72 -20.35
CA LEU A 55 8.17 -13.48 -21.54
C LEU A 55 8.83 -12.85 -22.76
N LYS A 56 8.80 -13.52 -23.92
CA LYS A 56 9.52 -13.07 -25.14
C LYS A 56 9.43 -11.55 -25.39
N PHE A 57 8.23 -10.99 -25.34
CA PHE A 57 7.98 -9.56 -25.66
C PHE A 57 7.39 -8.75 -24.52
N LEU A 58 7.07 -9.40 -23.41
CA LEU A 58 6.36 -8.81 -22.29
C LEU A 58 7.08 -9.12 -20.99
N ASN A 59 7.12 -8.17 -20.07
CA ASN A 59 7.43 -8.45 -18.69
C ASN A 59 6.11 -8.59 -17.92
N TYR A 60 6.12 -9.37 -16.86
CA TYR A 60 4.93 -9.63 -16.06
C TYR A 60 5.20 -9.56 -14.57
N ASN A 61 4.16 -9.32 -13.84
CA ASN A 61 4.09 -9.43 -12.39
C ASN A 61 2.88 -10.29 -12.02
N LEU A 62 3.06 -11.24 -11.10
CA LEU A 62 2.00 -12.05 -10.51
C LEU A 62 2.24 -12.20 -9.02
N GLY A 63 1.22 -12.02 -8.19
CA GLY A 63 1.41 -12.06 -6.76
C GLY A 63 0.18 -12.46 -5.97
N ILE A 64 0.35 -12.39 -4.65
CA ILE A 64 -0.71 -12.51 -3.65
C ILE A 64 -0.64 -11.32 -2.72
N GLN A 65 -1.80 -10.86 -2.27
CA GLN A 65 -1.94 -9.71 -1.40
C GLN A 65 -3.00 -10.00 -0.35
N PHE A 66 -2.65 -9.72 0.89
CA PHE A 66 -3.55 -9.81 2.03
C PHE A 66 -3.52 -8.50 2.80
N ASN A 67 -4.71 -7.97 3.13
CA ASN A 67 -4.88 -6.78 3.93
C ASN A 67 -5.87 -7.05 5.04
N SER A 68 -5.61 -6.52 6.23
CA SER A 68 -6.51 -6.55 7.37
C SER A 68 -6.56 -5.15 7.99
N ASP A 69 -7.77 -4.70 8.26
CA ASP A 69 -8.04 -3.40 8.88
C ASP A 69 -9.09 -3.58 9.96
N LYS A 70 -8.77 -3.20 11.18
CA LYS A 70 -9.65 -3.32 12.34
C LYS A 70 -9.81 -1.96 12.99
N ALA A 71 -11.05 -1.54 13.19
CA ALA A 71 -11.39 -0.21 13.66
C ALA A 71 -12.59 -0.22 14.60
N GLY A 72 -12.56 0.68 15.58
CA GLY A 72 -13.72 1.00 16.41
C GLY A 72 -14.04 -0.02 17.51
N ASP A 73 -14.94 0.38 18.41
CA ASP A 73 -15.38 -0.37 19.62
C ASP A 73 -16.02 -1.70 19.24
N VAL A 74 -16.82 -1.70 18.18
CA VAL A 74 -17.51 -2.89 17.66
C VAL A 74 -16.58 -3.82 16.88
N SER A 75 -15.26 -3.59 16.93
CA SER A 75 -14.26 -4.39 16.20
C SER A 75 -14.61 -4.54 14.71
N TYR A 76 -15.12 -3.43 14.08
CA TYR A 76 -15.34 -3.44 12.64
C TYR A 76 -14.06 -3.87 11.94
N SER A 77 -14.14 -5.00 11.23
CA SER A 77 -13.01 -5.63 10.57
C SER A 77 -13.24 -5.68 9.06
N ARG A 78 -12.23 -5.27 8.31
CA ARG A 78 -12.17 -5.42 6.86
C ARG A 78 -10.97 -6.25 6.49
N THR A 79 -11.19 -7.41 5.90
CA THR A 79 -10.17 -8.30 5.39
C THR A 79 -10.27 -8.37 3.88
N GLU A 80 -9.13 -8.31 3.20
CA GLU A 80 -9.07 -8.32 1.74
C GLU A 80 -8.01 -9.33 1.28
N PHE A 81 -8.36 -10.13 0.29
CA PHE A 81 -7.44 -11.02 -0.40
C PHE A 81 -7.52 -10.76 -1.90
N PHE A 82 -6.37 -10.49 -2.52
CA PHE A 82 -6.26 -10.23 -3.96
C PHE A 82 -5.12 -11.02 -4.58
N ILE A 83 -5.26 -11.30 -5.87
CA ILE A 83 -4.23 -11.88 -6.73
C ILE A 83 -3.84 -10.82 -7.76
N PRO A 84 -2.87 -9.92 -7.44
CA PRO A 84 -2.40 -8.92 -8.38
C PRO A 84 -1.65 -9.57 -9.54
N ALA A 85 -2.07 -9.26 -10.74
CA ALA A 85 -1.41 -9.64 -11.99
C ALA A 85 -1.22 -8.39 -12.84
N ALA A 86 -0.06 -8.26 -13.51
CA ALA A 86 0.19 -7.19 -14.45
C ALA A 86 1.08 -7.65 -15.59
N ILE A 87 0.90 -7.03 -16.75
CA ILE A 87 1.75 -7.13 -17.93
C ILE A 87 2.34 -5.76 -18.24
N HIS A 88 3.62 -5.75 -18.65
CA HIS A 88 4.37 -4.55 -18.98
C HIS A 88 4.83 -4.65 -20.43
N TYR A 89 4.34 -3.79 -21.27
CA TYR A 89 4.70 -3.69 -22.66
C TYR A 89 5.73 -2.57 -22.84
N LYS A 90 6.86 -2.89 -23.47
CA LYS A 90 7.91 -1.93 -23.78
C LYS A 90 7.57 -1.19 -25.08
N LEU A 91 7.29 0.11 -24.98
CA LEU A 91 6.99 0.96 -26.13
C LEU A 91 8.26 1.41 -26.86
N LEU A 92 9.22 1.94 -26.09
CA LEU A 92 10.52 2.41 -26.55
C LEU A 92 11.60 1.91 -25.59
N SER A 93 12.86 2.21 -25.86
CA SER A 93 13.98 1.71 -25.05
C SER A 93 13.81 1.88 -23.53
N ASN A 94 13.20 2.98 -23.12
CA ASN A 94 13.05 3.34 -21.70
C ASN A 94 11.58 3.55 -21.24
N ASN A 95 10.60 3.31 -22.11
CA ASN A 95 9.20 3.60 -21.86
C ASN A 95 8.40 2.31 -21.80
N PHE A 96 7.54 2.22 -20.79
CA PHE A 96 6.65 1.08 -20.60
C PHE A 96 5.22 1.55 -20.36
N ILE A 97 4.27 0.87 -20.97
CA ILE A 97 2.88 0.89 -20.57
C ILE A 97 2.53 -0.44 -19.91
N SER A 98 1.81 -0.37 -18.82
CA SER A 98 1.51 -1.54 -17.99
C SER A 98 0.04 -1.60 -17.71
N PHE A 99 -0.53 -2.78 -17.85
CA PHE A 99 -1.92 -3.06 -17.52
C PHE A 99 -1.97 -4.09 -16.40
N GLY A 100 -2.81 -3.87 -15.39
CA GLY A 100 -2.93 -4.74 -14.24
C GLY A 100 -4.38 -5.06 -13.90
N LEU A 101 -4.58 -6.27 -13.41
CA LEU A 101 -5.84 -6.79 -12.91
C LEU A 101 -5.58 -7.53 -11.59
N SER A 102 -6.37 -7.23 -10.56
CA SER A 102 -6.28 -7.93 -9.27
C SER A 102 -7.68 -8.40 -8.87
N PRO A 103 -8.08 -9.60 -9.29
CA PRO A 103 -9.28 -10.23 -8.77
C PRO A 103 -9.09 -10.59 -7.30
N GLY A 104 -10.18 -10.55 -6.53
CA GLY A 104 -10.12 -10.89 -5.12
C GLY A 104 -11.46 -10.78 -4.42
N ILE A 105 -11.40 -10.90 -3.11
CA ILE A 105 -12.55 -10.85 -2.23
C ILE A 105 -12.30 -9.89 -1.07
N LYS A 106 -13.31 -9.14 -0.69
CA LYS A 106 -13.35 -8.31 0.52
C LYS A 106 -14.36 -8.89 1.49
N SER A 107 -13.93 -9.08 2.72
CA SER A 107 -14.80 -9.42 3.83
C SER A 107 -14.95 -8.23 4.76
N PHE A 108 -16.16 -7.97 5.16
CA PHE A 108 -16.47 -6.99 6.20
C PHE A 108 -17.19 -7.72 7.33
N SER A 109 -16.80 -7.49 8.57
CA SER A 109 -17.43 -8.10 9.73
C SER A 109 -17.50 -7.13 10.91
N VAL A 110 -18.46 -7.36 11.78
CA VAL A 110 -18.64 -6.65 13.05
C VAL A 110 -18.83 -7.66 14.17
N ASP A 111 -18.40 -7.29 15.36
CA ASP A 111 -18.57 -8.11 16.56
C ASP A 111 -19.82 -7.63 17.32
N GLN A 112 -20.90 -8.36 17.19
CA GLN A 112 -22.20 -8.01 17.83
C GLN A 112 -22.09 -7.99 19.37
N THR A 113 -21.22 -8.82 19.94
CA THR A 113 -21.08 -8.89 21.41
C THR A 113 -20.52 -7.61 22.04
N LYS A 114 -19.91 -6.77 21.19
CA LYS A 114 -19.34 -5.46 21.58
C LYS A 114 -20.23 -4.29 21.23
N MET A 115 -21.37 -4.54 20.61
CA MET A 115 -22.34 -3.49 20.28
C MET A 115 -23.19 -3.19 21.51
N THR A 116 -23.40 -1.91 21.74
CA THR A 116 -24.33 -1.40 22.76
C THR A 116 -25.40 -0.58 22.06
N PHE A 117 -26.65 -0.74 22.47
CA PHE A 117 -27.80 -0.11 21.85
C PHE A 117 -28.60 0.66 22.89
N ASP A 118 -29.24 1.74 22.49
CA ASP A 118 -30.01 2.60 23.38
C ASP A 118 -31.12 1.83 24.12
N GLU A 119 -31.75 0.86 23.47
CA GLU A 119 -32.80 0.02 24.06
C GLU A 119 -32.31 -0.90 25.20
N GLN A 120 -31.02 -1.15 25.25
CA GLN A 120 -30.37 -1.87 26.35
C GLN A 120 -30.12 -1.01 27.58
N TYR A 121 -30.28 0.33 27.45
CA TYR A 121 -30.12 1.27 28.55
C TYR A 121 -31.50 1.62 29.13
N GLN A 122 -31.88 0.98 30.25
CA GLN A 122 -33.14 1.18 30.92
C GLN A 122 -32.94 1.54 32.39
N ASN A 123 -33.79 2.40 32.92
CA ASN A 123 -33.74 2.87 34.33
C ASN A 123 -32.35 3.39 34.76
N GLY A 124 -31.61 4.05 33.89
CA GLY A 124 -30.30 4.60 34.20
C GLY A 124 -29.15 3.60 34.22
N THR A 125 -29.40 2.32 33.85
CA THR A 125 -28.37 1.26 33.81
C THR A 125 -28.39 0.52 32.48
N TYR A 126 -27.18 0.12 32.02
CA TYR A 126 -27.00 -0.75 30.87
C TYR A 126 -27.11 -2.22 31.26
N SER A 127 -27.84 -3.01 30.47
CA SER A 127 -27.94 -4.45 30.65
C SER A 127 -27.91 -5.20 29.33
N ASN A 128 -26.97 -6.16 29.20
CA ASN A 128 -26.82 -7.00 28.01
C ASN A 128 -28.02 -7.99 27.85
N VAL A 129 -28.82 -8.18 28.90
CA VAL A 129 -29.98 -9.09 28.90
C VAL A 129 -31.16 -8.46 28.18
N ASN A 130 -31.19 -7.13 28.09
CA ASN A 130 -32.26 -6.42 27.40
C ASN A 130 -32.16 -6.66 25.89
N ILE A 131 -33.30 -6.89 25.26
CA ILE A 131 -33.43 -7.07 23.81
C ILE A 131 -32.96 -5.76 23.14
N ASN A 132 -32.07 -5.87 22.17
CA ASN A 132 -31.47 -4.70 21.49
C ASN A 132 -32.34 -4.15 20.34
N GLY A 133 -33.51 -4.74 20.04
CA GLY A 133 -34.41 -4.27 18.97
C GLY A 133 -33.88 -4.38 17.54
N GLU A 134 -32.56 -4.58 17.35
CA GLU A 134 -31.89 -4.59 16.05
C GLU A 134 -31.83 -6.02 15.46
N ASN A 135 -32.22 -6.14 14.21
CA ASN A 135 -32.21 -7.42 13.51
C ASN A 135 -31.08 -7.45 12.46
N PHE A 136 -29.92 -7.95 12.87
CA PHE A 136 -28.81 -8.17 11.95
C PHE A 136 -29.04 -9.40 11.09
N SER A 137 -29.23 -9.20 9.80
CA SER A 137 -29.36 -10.32 8.85
C SER A 137 -28.06 -11.10 8.70
N ARG A 138 -26.91 -10.42 8.88
CA ARG A 138 -25.56 -11.01 8.77
C ARG A 138 -24.55 -10.20 9.56
N LEU A 139 -23.63 -10.89 10.26
CA LEU A 139 -22.48 -10.28 10.96
C LEU A 139 -21.25 -10.15 10.06
N SER A 140 -21.24 -10.80 8.91
CA SER A 140 -20.19 -10.74 7.93
C SER A 140 -20.74 -10.72 6.51
N VAL A 141 -20.09 -9.91 5.65
CA VAL A 141 -20.43 -9.76 4.24
C VAL A 141 -19.18 -9.96 3.39
N TYR A 142 -19.27 -10.83 2.38
CA TYR A 142 -18.20 -11.10 1.43
C TYR A 142 -18.56 -10.51 0.07
N ILE A 143 -17.66 -9.67 -0.48
CA ILE A 143 -17.89 -8.97 -1.74
C ILE A 143 -16.75 -9.31 -2.71
N PRO A 144 -17.04 -10.09 -3.77
CA PRO A 144 -16.09 -10.26 -4.87
C PRO A 144 -15.76 -8.90 -5.47
N SER A 145 -14.47 -8.66 -5.69
CA SER A 145 -13.97 -7.34 -6.09
C SER A 145 -12.79 -7.50 -7.03
N SER A 146 -12.54 -6.50 -7.86
CA SER A 146 -11.35 -6.48 -8.71
C SER A 146 -10.78 -5.07 -8.81
N LEU A 147 -9.45 -4.94 -8.78
CA LEU A 147 -8.73 -3.71 -9.05
C LEU A 147 -8.21 -3.76 -10.48
N ILE A 148 -8.69 -2.85 -11.33
CA ILE A 148 -8.17 -2.64 -12.69
C ILE A 148 -7.20 -1.47 -12.64
N SER A 149 -6.06 -1.62 -13.29
CA SER A 149 -4.94 -0.69 -13.17
C SER A 149 -4.27 -0.43 -14.51
N LEU A 150 -3.85 0.80 -14.72
CA LEU A 150 -3.00 1.23 -15.82
C LEU A 150 -1.83 2.02 -15.24
N ASN A 151 -0.63 1.82 -15.79
CA ASN A 151 0.56 2.55 -15.37
C ASN A 151 1.46 2.87 -16.56
N TYR A 152 2.02 4.06 -16.58
CA TYR A 152 3.03 4.49 -17.53
C TYR A 152 4.34 4.71 -16.78
N THR A 153 5.44 4.12 -17.28
CA THR A 153 6.76 4.20 -16.66
C THR A 153 7.79 4.71 -17.65
N LEU A 154 8.48 5.77 -17.27
CA LEU A 154 9.68 6.28 -17.94
C LEU A 154 10.91 5.94 -17.08
N SER A 155 11.88 5.25 -17.66
CA SER A 155 13.12 4.87 -16.97
C SER A 155 14.32 5.56 -17.58
N LYS A 156 15.21 6.11 -16.73
CA LYS A 156 16.53 6.68 -17.14
C LYS A 156 16.46 7.77 -18.22
N ILE A 157 15.83 8.89 -17.93
CA ILE A 157 15.82 10.07 -18.80
C ILE A 157 16.57 11.20 -18.11
N GLY A 158 17.76 11.52 -18.57
CA GLY A 158 18.64 12.52 -17.95
C GLY A 158 18.90 12.20 -16.47
N LYS A 159 18.57 13.13 -15.57
CA LYS A 159 18.65 12.94 -14.12
C LYS A 159 17.47 12.18 -13.51
N PHE A 160 16.43 11.89 -14.28
CA PHE A 160 15.32 11.10 -13.81
C PHE A 160 15.63 9.62 -13.96
N ARG A 161 15.71 8.91 -12.82
CA ARG A 161 15.93 7.47 -12.79
C ARG A 161 14.66 6.71 -13.13
N ASN A 162 13.51 7.23 -12.67
CA ASN A 162 12.22 6.63 -12.86
C ASN A 162 11.10 7.67 -12.70
N ILE A 163 10.14 7.66 -13.59
CA ILE A 163 8.88 8.41 -13.46
C ILE A 163 7.75 7.44 -13.71
N GLN A 164 6.83 7.33 -12.77
CA GLN A 164 5.66 6.47 -12.87
C GLN A 164 4.38 7.29 -12.68
N LEU A 165 3.44 7.09 -13.58
CA LEU A 165 2.08 7.63 -13.51
C LEU A 165 1.10 6.46 -13.57
N GLY A 166 0.31 6.31 -12.53
CA GLY A 166 -0.63 5.20 -12.40
C GLY A 166 -2.05 5.64 -12.10
N ILE A 167 -2.99 4.98 -12.73
CA ILE A 167 -4.41 5.07 -12.39
C ILE A 167 -4.96 3.69 -12.12
N SER A 168 -5.88 3.59 -11.17
CA SER A 168 -6.58 2.33 -10.93
C SER A 168 -7.99 2.56 -10.41
N ARG A 169 -8.84 1.55 -10.61
CA ARG A 169 -10.22 1.56 -10.17
C ARG A 169 -10.60 0.25 -9.55
N MET A 170 -11.12 0.30 -8.33
CA MET A 170 -11.73 -0.84 -7.65
C MET A 170 -13.17 -1.02 -8.16
N ILE A 171 -13.47 -2.21 -8.65
CA ILE A 171 -14.81 -2.65 -9.07
C ILE A 171 -15.32 -3.66 -8.05
N LEU A 172 -16.54 -3.46 -7.58
CA LEU A 172 -17.26 -4.38 -6.71
C LEU A 172 -18.28 -5.12 -7.56
N LEU A 173 -18.22 -6.44 -7.56
CA LEU A 173 -19.05 -7.29 -8.43
C LEU A 173 -20.43 -7.55 -7.84
N ASP A 174 -20.58 -7.47 -6.51
CA ASP A 174 -21.85 -7.61 -5.82
C ASP A 174 -22.08 -6.41 -4.90
N LYS A 175 -23.09 -5.60 -5.22
CA LYS A 175 -23.41 -4.37 -4.50
C LYS A 175 -24.62 -4.50 -3.57
N ASN A 176 -25.35 -5.61 -3.67
CA ASN A 176 -26.67 -5.75 -3.05
C ASN A 176 -26.65 -6.54 -1.73
N LYS A 177 -25.46 -6.73 -1.13
CA LYS A 177 -25.36 -7.41 0.16
C LYS A 177 -25.65 -6.45 1.30
N GLU A 178 -26.74 -6.69 1.99
CA GLU A 178 -27.19 -5.90 3.13
C GLU A 178 -26.60 -6.45 4.43
N TRP A 179 -26.22 -5.54 5.34
CA TRP A 179 -25.82 -5.85 6.71
C TRP A 179 -27.05 -5.95 7.64
N VAL A 180 -27.91 -4.94 7.51
CA VAL A 180 -29.18 -4.84 8.21
C VAL A 180 -30.29 -5.01 7.17
N LYS A 181 -31.32 -5.76 7.51
CA LYS A 181 -32.48 -5.97 6.65
C LYS A 181 -33.02 -4.61 6.17
N ASN A 182 -33.19 -4.44 4.85
CA ASN A 182 -33.62 -3.21 4.19
C ASN A 182 -32.62 -2.03 4.21
N SER A 183 -31.35 -2.25 4.56
CA SER A 183 -30.32 -1.22 4.39
C SER A 183 -29.75 -1.26 2.96
N ILE A 184 -29.52 -0.09 2.37
CA ILE A 184 -28.87 0.01 1.06
C ILE A 184 -27.35 0.12 1.31
N PRO A 185 -26.56 -0.94 1.08
CA PRO A 185 -25.11 -0.85 1.25
C PRO A 185 -24.52 0.05 0.15
N SER A 186 -23.96 1.18 0.54
CA SER A 186 -23.31 2.07 -0.41
C SER A 186 -21.81 1.73 -0.56
N PHE A 187 -21.51 0.55 -1.06
CA PHE A 187 -20.14 0.22 -1.46
C PHE A 187 -19.77 0.97 -2.72
N ASN A 188 -18.97 2.03 -2.58
CA ASN A 188 -18.62 2.89 -3.68
C ASN A 188 -17.31 2.48 -4.33
N ARG A 189 -17.19 2.77 -5.63
CA ARG A 189 -15.98 2.58 -6.41
C ARG A 189 -14.86 3.47 -5.84
N LEU A 190 -13.68 2.91 -5.67
CA LEU A 190 -12.47 3.63 -5.26
C LEU A 190 -11.59 3.83 -6.49
N ASN A 191 -11.22 5.06 -6.76
CA ASN A 191 -10.24 5.40 -7.79
C ASN A 191 -8.95 5.86 -7.11
N ASN A 192 -7.80 5.41 -7.63
CA ASN A 192 -6.48 5.82 -7.17
C ASN A 192 -5.70 6.44 -8.33
N PHE A 193 -4.93 7.47 -8.02
CA PHE A 193 -3.95 8.08 -8.91
C PHE A 193 -2.61 8.10 -8.18
N LEU A 194 -1.58 7.52 -8.79
CA LEU A 194 -0.25 7.44 -8.24
C LEU A 194 0.73 8.21 -9.11
N LEU A 195 1.64 8.92 -8.45
CA LEU A 195 2.82 9.52 -9.06
C LEU A 195 4.03 9.09 -8.23
N SER A 196 5.09 8.64 -8.90
CA SER A 196 6.39 8.38 -8.28
C SER A 196 7.50 8.87 -9.19
N ILE A 197 8.41 9.68 -8.65
CA ILE A 197 9.54 10.26 -9.37
C ILE A 197 10.80 10.02 -8.55
N ASP A 198 11.80 9.35 -9.13
CA ASP A 198 13.14 9.24 -8.58
C ASP A 198 14.09 10.16 -9.38
N TYR A 199 14.63 11.20 -8.72
CA TYR A 199 15.54 12.19 -9.30
C TYR A 199 16.94 12.06 -8.72
N ILE A 200 17.96 11.98 -9.57
CA ILE A 200 19.36 11.85 -9.18
C ILE A 200 19.95 13.26 -8.97
N LEU A 201 20.36 13.56 -7.74
CA LEU A 201 21.11 14.79 -7.44
C LEU A 201 22.57 14.63 -7.83
N ASN A 202 23.19 13.53 -7.36
CA ASN A 202 24.55 13.10 -7.69
C ASN A 202 24.66 11.57 -7.51
N GLU A 203 25.87 11.00 -7.65
CA GLU A 203 26.09 9.55 -7.59
C GLU A 203 25.54 8.88 -6.33
N ASN A 204 25.58 9.56 -5.18
CA ASN A 204 25.17 9.00 -3.90
C ASN A 204 23.86 9.55 -3.35
N ASN A 205 23.28 10.57 -3.98
CA ASN A 205 22.11 11.25 -3.45
C ASN A 205 20.97 11.30 -4.44
N PHE A 206 19.75 10.96 -4.00
CA PHE A 206 18.55 11.10 -4.80
C PHE A 206 17.37 11.60 -3.99
N LEU A 207 16.46 12.22 -4.73
CA LEU A 207 15.15 12.59 -4.23
C LEU A 207 14.12 11.62 -4.79
N ARG A 208 13.22 11.18 -3.94
CA ARG A 208 12.03 10.43 -4.32
C ARG A 208 10.79 11.22 -3.97
N ILE A 209 9.99 11.54 -4.96
CA ILE A 209 8.71 12.22 -4.81
C ILE A 209 7.62 11.18 -5.01
N ASN A 210 6.69 11.07 -4.07
CA ASN A 210 5.55 10.17 -4.17
C ASN A 210 4.26 10.92 -3.88
N SER A 211 3.23 10.62 -4.67
CA SER A 211 1.89 11.14 -4.48
C SER A 211 0.87 10.03 -4.67
N LEU A 212 -0.11 9.98 -3.78
CA LEU A 212 -1.28 9.11 -3.87
C LEU A 212 -2.54 9.96 -3.67
N PHE A 213 -3.37 10.01 -4.70
CA PHE A 213 -4.72 10.57 -4.60
C PHE A 213 -5.75 9.44 -4.70
N GLN A 214 -6.61 9.36 -3.70
CA GLN A 214 -7.70 8.40 -3.63
C GLN A 214 -9.04 9.10 -3.60
N LYS A 215 -9.99 8.67 -4.41
CA LYS A 215 -11.35 9.24 -4.44
C LYS A 215 -12.39 8.14 -4.35
N GLN A 216 -13.25 8.23 -3.35
CA GLN A 216 -14.38 7.35 -3.14
C GLN A 216 -15.65 8.17 -2.87
N LYS A 217 -16.54 8.27 -3.86
CA LYS A 217 -17.73 9.13 -3.79
C LYS A 217 -17.37 10.59 -3.48
N VAL A 218 -17.77 11.09 -2.34
CA VAL A 218 -17.49 12.46 -1.86
C VAL A 218 -16.15 12.54 -1.13
N GLN A 219 -15.69 11.42 -0.56
CA GLN A 219 -14.44 11.37 0.20
C GLN A 219 -13.22 11.35 -0.72
N SER A 220 -12.23 12.15 -0.39
CA SER A 220 -10.93 12.16 -1.05
C SER A 220 -9.81 12.18 -0.03
N ASN A 221 -8.72 11.51 -0.35
CA ASN A 221 -7.49 11.47 0.42
C ASN A 221 -6.32 11.76 -0.52
N LEU A 222 -5.51 12.73 -0.19
CA LEU A 222 -4.30 13.09 -0.93
C LEU A 222 -3.11 13.04 0.01
N ILE A 223 -2.11 12.23 -0.34
CA ILE A 223 -0.82 12.15 0.34
C ILE A 223 0.26 12.51 -0.66
N ASN A 224 1.04 13.53 -0.36
CA ASN A 224 2.19 13.96 -1.14
C ASN A 224 3.42 13.96 -0.25
N GLY A 225 4.57 13.58 -0.77
CA GLY A 225 5.79 13.65 -0.01
C GLY A 225 7.05 13.55 -0.83
N ILE A 226 8.12 13.96 -0.20
CA ILE A 226 9.47 13.90 -0.74
C ILE A 226 10.37 13.17 0.25
N SER A 227 11.24 12.30 -0.26
CA SER A 227 12.24 11.61 0.52
C SER A 227 13.62 11.89 -0.06
N TYR A 228 14.55 12.29 0.80
CA TYR A 228 15.97 12.36 0.48
C TYR A 228 16.62 11.04 0.86
N ILE A 229 17.42 10.47 -0.05
CA ILE A 229 18.07 9.17 0.13
C ILE A 229 19.57 9.36 -0.15
N HIS A 230 20.38 8.96 0.82
CA HIS A 230 21.84 8.98 0.76
C HIS A 230 22.40 7.56 0.76
N VAL A 231 23.16 7.22 -0.28
CA VAL A 231 23.88 5.94 -0.38
C VAL A 231 25.19 6.03 0.34
N LEU A 232 25.33 5.25 1.42
CA LEU A 232 26.52 5.20 2.25
C LEU A 232 27.66 4.41 1.58
N ASN A 233 27.31 3.27 0.96
CA ASN A 233 28.29 2.36 0.38
C ASN A 233 27.66 1.48 -0.72
N ARG A 234 28.48 1.18 -1.75
CA ARG A 234 28.13 0.26 -2.86
C ARG A 234 29.21 -0.79 -3.09
N ASN A 235 29.83 -1.30 -2.04
CA ASN A 235 30.93 -2.25 -2.17
C ASN A 235 30.41 -3.68 -2.36
N GLN A 236 31.04 -4.43 -3.27
CA GLN A 236 30.84 -5.87 -3.48
C GLN A 236 29.37 -6.29 -3.70
N GLY A 237 28.57 -5.46 -4.36
CA GLY A 237 27.15 -5.76 -4.63
C GLY A 237 26.19 -5.43 -3.48
N ILE A 238 26.68 -5.10 -2.29
CA ILE A 238 25.86 -4.68 -1.15
C ILE A 238 25.66 -3.17 -1.18
N THR A 239 24.40 -2.74 -1.26
CA THR A 239 24.04 -1.32 -1.19
C THR A 239 23.52 -0.99 0.20
N LYS A 240 24.16 -0.03 0.87
CA LYS A 240 23.65 0.55 2.12
C LYS A 240 23.22 1.98 1.87
N ALA A 241 22.01 2.33 2.29
CA ALA A 241 21.52 3.70 2.17
C ALA A 241 20.64 4.07 3.35
N ILE A 242 20.59 5.34 3.67
CA ILE A 242 19.68 5.92 4.64
C ILE A 242 18.81 6.96 3.93
N GLY A 243 17.61 7.15 4.41
CA GLY A 243 16.70 8.14 3.86
C GLY A 243 15.86 8.79 4.93
N ILE A 244 15.39 9.98 4.63
CA ILE A 244 14.39 10.68 5.41
C ILE A 244 13.32 11.22 4.47
N GLY A 245 12.07 10.93 4.77
CA GLY A 245 10.89 11.40 4.04
C GLY A 245 10.07 12.36 4.87
N LEU A 246 9.50 13.36 4.20
CA LEU A 246 8.49 14.25 4.74
C LEU A 246 7.27 14.18 3.82
N PHE A 247 6.12 13.76 4.40
CA PHE A 247 4.87 13.64 3.67
C PHE A 247 3.80 14.48 4.36
N TYR A 248 2.84 14.90 3.56
CA TYR A 248 1.65 15.62 4.02
C TYR A 248 0.41 14.88 3.54
N ARG A 249 -0.42 14.46 4.48
CA ARG A 249 -1.78 13.99 4.22
C ARG A 249 -2.73 15.14 4.39
N GLN A 250 -3.38 15.50 3.29
CA GLN A 250 -4.22 16.70 3.24
C GLN A 250 -5.30 16.66 4.32
N LYS A 251 -5.37 17.74 5.10
CA LYS A 251 -6.33 17.95 6.20
C LYS A 251 -6.26 16.90 7.32
N ASP A 252 -5.17 16.15 7.43
CA ASP A 252 -5.05 15.09 8.43
C ASP A 252 -3.74 15.14 9.21
N ALA A 253 -2.59 14.94 8.58
CA ALA A 253 -1.33 14.81 9.30
C ALA A 253 -0.10 15.24 8.49
N ILE A 254 0.95 15.63 9.19
CA ILE A 254 2.32 15.72 8.71
C ILE A 254 3.00 14.41 9.12
N ILE A 255 3.74 13.78 8.19
CA ILE A 255 4.33 12.46 8.36
C ILE A 255 5.84 12.57 8.21
N ILE A 256 6.57 12.07 9.19
CA ILE A 256 8.03 11.96 9.16
C ILE A 256 8.36 10.49 8.99
N GLN A 257 9.26 10.18 8.03
CA GLN A 257 9.54 8.82 7.63
C GLN A 257 11.06 8.58 7.44
N PRO A 258 11.81 8.22 8.50
CA PRO A 258 13.12 7.63 8.32
C PRO A 258 13.04 6.29 7.59
N SER A 259 14.05 6.00 6.78
CA SER A 259 14.17 4.73 6.06
C SER A 259 15.63 4.27 6.04
N PHE A 260 15.80 2.95 5.97
CA PHE A 260 17.08 2.29 5.90
C PHE A 260 17.04 1.21 4.82
N MET A 261 18.08 1.16 3.99
CA MET A 261 18.25 0.14 2.96
C MET A 261 19.53 -0.63 3.25
N PHE A 262 19.43 -1.93 3.27
CA PHE A 262 20.55 -2.83 3.39
C PHE A 262 20.40 -3.97 2.39
N ASP A 263 21.22 -3.94 1.33
CA ASP A 263 21.17 -4.91 0.23
C ASP A 263 19.76 -5.02 -0.38
N ASN A 264 19.12 -6.15 -0.18
CA ASN A 264 17.79 -6.45 -0.69
C ASN A 264 16.64 -5.98 0.22
N TYR A 265 16.97 -5.50 1.43
CA TYR A 265 16.00 -5.05 2.41
C TYR A 265 15.83 -3.54 2.41
N GLU A 266 14.61 -3.09 2.54
CA GLU A 266 14.27 -1.69 2.72
C GLU A 266 13.26 -1.61 3.88
N LEU A 267 13.62 -0.88 4.92
CA LEU A 267 12.81 -0.64 6.11
C LEU A 267 12.42 0.83 6.17
N ALA A 268 11.18 1.12 6.48
CA ALA A 268 10.73 2.46 6.82
C ALA A 268 9.91 2.43 8.09
N VAL A 269 10.11 3.45 8.91
CA VAL A 269 9.26 3.75 10.06
C VAL A 269 8.64 5.10 9.80
N SER A 270 7.34 5.26 10.01
CA SER A 270 6.70 6.55 9.88
C SER A 270 5.89 6.92 11.13
N TYR A 271 5.87 8.19 11.41
CA TYR A 271 5.07 8.77 12.48
C TYR A 271 4.24 9.91 11.93
N ASP A 272 2.93 9.83 12.14
CA ASP A 272 1.97 10.83 11.77
C ASP A 272 1.78 11.82 12.93
N VAL A 273 1.97 13.09 12.68
CA VAL A 273 1.64 14.19 13.61
C VAL A 273 0.31 14.77 13.16
N ASN A 274 -0.74 14.58 13.96
CA ASN A 274 -2.08 15.05 13.61
C ASN A 274 -2.14 16.58 13.49
N SER A 275 -2.63 17.06 12.36
CA SER A 275 -2.89 18.48 12.09
C SER A 275 -4.39 18.80 11.97
N ASN A 276 -5.24 17.76 12.07
CA ASN A 276 -6.70 17.85 11.96
C ASN A 276 -7.37 18.37 13.24
N LYS A 277 -8.71 18.45 13.25
CA LYS A 277 -9.50 18.89 14.41
C LYS A 277 -9.34 18.00 15.66
N PHE A 278 -8.91 16.74 15.49
CA PHE A 278 -8.64 15.81 16.59
C PHE A 278 -7.28 16.04 17.27
N LYS A 279 -6.45 16.99 16.80
CA LYS A 279 -5.12 17.26 17.36
C LYS A 279 -5.12 17.45 18.88
N ASN A 280 -6.16 18.13 19.42
CA ASN A 280 -6.27 18.39 20.87
C ASN A 280 -6.64 17.13 21.64
N ALA A 281 -7.57 16.30 21.13
CA ALA A 281 -7.99 15.05 21.77
C ALA A 281 -6.89 13.97 21.75
N THR A 282 -6.03 13.99 20.74
CA THR A 282 -4.93 13.03 20.56
C THR A 282 -3.57 13.55 21.06
N ASN A 283 -3.49 14.76 21.60
CA ASN A 283 -2.23 15.43 21.94
C ASN A 283 -1.22 15.38 20.77
N LEU A 284 -1.66 15.68 19.54
CA LEU A 284 -0.92 15.60 18.28
C LEU A 284 -0.48 14.18 17.89
N ARG A 285 -0.81 13.15 18.67
CA ARG A 285 -0.40 11.76 18.42
C ARG A 285 -1.33 11.14 17.37
N GLY A 286 -0.81 10.90 16.17
CA GLY A 286 -1.55 10.32 15.05
C GLY A 286 -1.36 8.81 14.95
N ALA A 287 -0.45 8.38 14.09
CA ALA A 287 -0.20 6.98 13.84
C ALA A 287 1.29 6.64 13.84
N PHE A 288 1.58 5.43 14.28
CA PHE A 288 2.88 4.78 14.10
C PHE A 288 2.74 3.72 13.02
N GLU A 289 3.71 3.66 12.12
CA GLU A 289 3.71 2.69 11.03
C GLU A 289 5.13 2.14 10.81
N ILE A 290 5.22 0.86 10.53
CA ILE A 290 6.44 0.18 10.12
C ILE A 290 6.18 -0.57 8.82
N CYS A 291 7.05 -0.40 7.84
CA CYS A 291 7.01 -1.11 6.56
C CYS A 291 8.37 -1.72 6.26
N ILE A 292 8.35 -2.95 5.81
CA ILE A 292 9.53 -3.65 5.30
C ILE A 292 9.27 -4.12 3.88
N ARG A 293 10.28 -4.03 3.03
CA ARG A 293 10.28 -4.57 1.68
C ARG A 293 11.56 -5.33 1.41
N TYR A 294 11.40 -6.52 0.84
CA TYR A 294 12.47 -7.38 0.38
C TYR A 294 12.41 -7.52 -1.14
N LYS A 295 13.55 -7.42 -1.82
CA LYS A 295 13.68 -7.55 -3.27
C LYS A 295 14.77 -8.57 -3.58
N LEU A 296 14.39 -9.75 -4.04
CA LEU A 296 15.32 -10.78 -4.51
C LEU A 296 15.42 -10.72 -6.03
N ASN A 297 16.54 -10.23 -6.53
CA ASN A 297 16.84 -10.28 -7.97
C ASN A 297 17.31 -11.68 -8.34
N THR A 298 16.61 -12.35 -9.26
CA THR A 298 16.98 -13.68 -9.73
C THR A 298 17.73 -13.63 -11.07
N PHE A 299 17.88 -12.45 -11.65
CA PHE A 299 18.65 -12.26 -12.85
C PHE A 299 20.13 -12.04 -12.48
N PHE A 300 20.86 -13.15 -12.32
CA PHE A 300 22.31 -13.10 -12.33
C PHE A 300 22.74 -12.86 -13.79
N GLU A 301 23.18 -11.68 -14.14
CA GLU A 301 24.05 -11.53 -15.31
C GLU A 301 25.24 -12.45 -15.05
N ARG A 302 25.30 -13.57 -15.77
CA ARG A 302 26.53 -14.34 -15.86
C ARG A 302 27.52 -13.39 -16.51
N LEU A 303 28.39 -12.80 -15.70
CA LEU A 303 29.57 -12.10 -16.22
C LEU A 303 30.23 -13.09 -17.18
N PRO A 304 30.49 -12.71 -18.43
CA PRO A 304 31.19 -13.60 -19.33
C PRO A 304 32.49 -13.97 -18.62
N LEU A 305 32.68 -15.26 -18.37
CA LEU A 305 33.95 -15.79 -17.89
C LEU A 305 35.00 -15.23 -18.82
N LYS A 306 35.85 -14.31 -18.32
CA LYS A 306 37.06 -13.93 -19.04
C LYS A 306 37.82 -15.22 -19.28
N LYS A 307 37.74 -15.77 -20.50
CA LYS A 307 38.64 -16.79 -20.95
C LYS A 307 40.02 -16.15 -20.95
N SER A 308 40.79 -16.34 -19.88
CA SER A 308 42.19 -16.09 -19.90
C SER A 308 42.77 -17.10 -20.93
N CYS A 309 43.19 -16.61 -22.09
CA CYS A 309 44.00 -17.42 -22.97
C CYS A 309 45.27 -17.78 -22.18
N PRO A 310 45.62 -19.09 -22.09
CA PRO A 310 46.94 -19.46 -21.58
C PRO A 310 47.98 -18.85 -22.48
N VAL A 311 48.83 -17.99 -21.91
CA VAL A 311 50.06 -17.52 -22.60
C VAL A 311 50.99 -18.74 -22.62
N PHE A 312 51.15 -19.37 -23.78
CA PHE A 312 52.25 -20.32 -23.99
C PHE A 312 53.54 -19.48 -24.17
N ILE A 313 54.46 -19.63 -23.22
CA ILE A 313 55.88 -19.18 -23.34
C ILE A 313 56.63 -20.27 -24.08
#